data_cf74c4ccbc7213d132e83819de370c85
#
_entry.id   cf74c4ccbc7213d132e83819de370c85
#
_cell.length_a   1.000
_cell.length_b   1.000
_cell.length_c   1.000
_cell.angle_alpha   90.00
_cell.angle_beta   90.00
_cell.angle_gamma   90.00
#
_symmetry.space_group_name_H-M   'P 1'
#
loop_
_entity.id
_entity.type
_entity.pdbx_description
1 polymer ?
#
loop_
_entity_poly.entity_id
_entity_poly.type
_entity_poly.pdbx_seq_one_letter_code
_entity_poly.pdbx_strand_id
1 'polypeptide(L)'
;MLFSPYAFGHLTLPNRIVMPPMTRSRAASGEVATALMAEYYSQRAGAGLIVSEGTQISRQGQGYAWTPGIHSAEQVAGWRQVTDAVHAAGGRIFAQLWHVGRVSHTSLQPGNAAPVSSSALVAEGVKVFVDPQGRGAQAGGGEMVQHSAPRALAVEEIREIVADYAQAARNALDAGFDGVELHGANGYLINQFIDSQANARNDQYGGSLENRLRFLREVAEAVTAVVGRERIGVRLAPLTTLQGAVDDTPQATYLAAARLLDEIGVAYIHIAEADWEDAPALPAAFKEALRIVYRGSLIYSGMYTKARAEEALAKGWADLIGFGRPFIANPDLPYRLEHDLALADGDRSTYFGGGAAGYTDYPSLPQAAG
;
A
#
# COMPACT_ATOMS: atom_id res chain seq x y z
N MET A 1 16.43 -19.12 2.30
CA MET A 1 15.29 -18.83 3.22
C MET A 1 14.08 -18.24 2.47
N LEU A 2 14.31 -17.54 1.38
CA LEU A 2 13.27 -16.83 0.62
C LEU A 2 12.11 -17.73 0.14
N PHE A 3 12.44 -18.96 -0.25
CA PHE A 3 11.49 -19.95 -0.80
C PHE A 3 10.93 -20.94 0.25
N SER A 4 11.22 -20.73 1.54
CA SER A 4 10.67 -21.59 2.59
C SER A 4 9.31 -21.09 3.06
N PRO A 5 8.39 -21.99 3.47
CA PRO A 5 7.12 -21.61 4.07
C PRO A 5 7.31 -20.72 5.31
N TYR A 6 6.30 -19.87 5.57
CA TYR A 6 6.30 -18.96 6.70
C TYR A 6 4.92 -18.89 7.36
N ALA A 7 4.89 -19.02 8.70
CA ALA A 7 3.68 -18.79 9.47
C ALA A 7 3.40 -17.29 9.60
N PHE A 8 2.28 -16.81 9.09
CA PHE A 8 1.94 -15.41 8.99
C PHE A 8 0.52 -15.14 9.50
N GLY A 9 0.44 -14.65 10.73
CA GLY A 9 -0.85 -14.49 11.40
C GLY A 9 -1.60 -15.83 11.43
N HIS A 10 -2.80 -15.87 10.83
CA HIS A 10 -3.62 -17.06 10.70
C HIS A 10 -3.32 -17.91 9.45
N LEU A 11 -2.37 -17.48 8.62
CA LEU A 11 -2.01 -18.11 7.35
C LEU A 11 -0.68 -18.85 7.42
N THR A 12 -0.50 -19.81 6.53
CA THR A 12 0.81 -20.35 6.16
C THR A 12 1.07 -19.94 4.72
N LEU A 13 2.11 -19.13 4.51
CA LEU A 13 2.55 -18.69 3.19
C LEU A 13 3.51 -19.72 2.60
N PRO A 14 3.42 -20.02 1.29
CA PRO A 14 4.28 -21.03 0.66
C PRO A 14 5.74 -20.57 0.52
N ASN A 15 5.98 -19.28 0.50
CA ASN A 15 7.30 -18.67 0.43
C ASN A 15 7.28 -17.28 1.11
N ARG A 16 8.43 -16.62 1.18
CA ARG A 16 8.60 -15.30 1.84
C ARG A 16 8.61 -14.13 0.86
N ILE A 17 8.10 -14.32 -0.35
CA ILE A 17 8.05 -13.31 -1.41
C ILE A 17 6.70 -12.62 -1.37
N VAL A 18 6.72 -11.30 -1.25
CA VAL A 18 5.50 -10.47 -1.26
C VAL A 18 5.44 -9.69 -2.57
N MET A 19 4.27 -9.70 -3.21
CA MET A 19 3.92 -8.69 -4.20
C MET A 19 3.42 -7.45 -3.43
N PRO A 20 4.22 -6.38 -3.31
CA PRO A 20 3.84 -5.19 -2.56
C PRO A 20 2.80 -4.38 -3.35
N PRO A 21 2.09 -3.43 -2.70
CA PRO A 21 1.10 -2.61 -3.35
C PRO A 21 1.72 -1.74 -4.44
N MET A 22 1.15 -1.82 -5.63
CA MET A 22 1.54 -1.04 -6.82
C MET A 22 0.30 -0.53 -7.52
N THR A 23 0.11 0.77 -7.58
CA THR A 23 -0.98 1.40 -8.32
C THR A 23 -0.84 1.10 -9.81
N ARG A 24 -1.89 0.52 -10.42
CA ARG A 24 -1.93 0.20 -11.84
C ARG A 24 -3.00 0.99 -12.58
N SER A 25 -3.95 1.63 -11.85
CA SER A 25 -4.96 2.55 -12.41
C SER A 25 -5.78 1.94 -13.54
N ARG A 26 -6.42 0.79 -13.31
CA ARG A 26 -7.25 0.07 -14.31
C ARG A 26 -8.66 -0.23 -13.81
N ALA A 27 -9.11 0.45 -12.77
CA ALA A 27 -10.49 0.36 -12.33
C ALA A 27 -11.45 0.93 -13.37
N ALA A 28 -12.64 0.36 -13.44
CA ALA A 28 -13.74 0.84 -14.27
C ALA A 28 -14.39 2.10 -13.66
N SER A 29 -15.37 2.65 -14.38
CA SER A 29 -16.21 3.74 -13.86
C SER A 29 -16.79 3.38 -12.48
N GLY A 30 -16.86 4.32 -11.56
CA GLY A 30 -17.22 4.10 -10.17
C GLY A 30 -16.12 3.45 -9.34
N GLU A 31 -14.87 3.48 -9.82
CA GLU A 31 -13.67 2.92 -9.15
C GLU A 31 -13.82 1.42 -8.84
N VAL A 32 -14.52 0.69 -9.70
CA VAL A 32 -14.82 -0.73 -9.56
C VAL A 32 -13.67 -1.59 -10.11
N ALA A 33 -13.20 -2.57 -9.32
CA ALA A 33 -12.23 -3.55 -9.78
C ALA A 33 -12.83 -4.43 -10.90
N THR A 34 -12.00 -4.77 -11.91
CA THR A 34 -12.44 -5.38 -13.16
C THR A 34 -12.00 -6.83 -13.30
N ALA A 35 -12.59 -7.57 -14.26
CA ALA A 35 -12.12 -8.91 -14.61
C ALA A 35 -10.66 -8.92 -15.06
N LEU A 36 -10.19 -7.84 -15.72
CA LEU A 36 -8.79 -7.69 -16.10
C LEU A 36 -7.87 -7.59 -14.86
N MET A 37 -8.34 -6.94 -13.77
CA MET A 37 -7.63 -6.92 -12.50
C MET A 37 -7.63 -8.30 -11.84
N ALA A 38 -8.73 -9.05 -11.94
CA ALA A 38 -8.79 -10.43 -11.45
C ALA A 38 -7.76 -11.34 -12.15
N GLU A 39 -7.64 -11.23 -13.47
CA GLU A 39 -6.61 -11.91 -14.25
C GLU A 39 -5.19 -11.51 -13.80
N TYR A 40 -4.92 -10.21 -13.67
CA TYR A 40 -3.61 -9.70 -13.25
C TYR A 40 -3.15 -10.24 -11.90
N TYR A 41 -4.02 -10.20 -10.91
CA TYR A 41 -3.69 -10.67 -9.57
C TYR A 41 -3.58 -12.20 -9.50
N SER A 42 -4.46 -12.94 -10.18
CA SER A 42 -4.43 -14.41 -10.20
C SER A 42 -3.17 -14.96 -10.89
N GLN A 43 -2.67 -14.29 -11.95
CA GLN A 43 -1.39 -14.65 -12.58
C GLN A 43 -0.21 -14.59 -11.61
N ARG A 44 -0.31 -13.81 -10.53
CA ARG A 44 0.74 -13.56 -9.53
C ARG A 44 0.51 -14.33 -8.23
N ALA A 45 -0.41 -15.25 -8.22
CA ALA A 45 -0.78 -16.07 -7.05
C ALA A 45 0.37 -16.96 -6.51
N GLY A 46 1.44 -17.13 -7.25
CA GLY A 46 2.68 -17.78 -6.76
C GLY A 46 3.45 -16.98 -5.71
N ALA A 47 3.15 -15.69 -5.52
CA ALA A 47 3.66 -14.91 -4.38
C ALA A 47 3.18 -15.52 -3.05
N GLY A 48 4.03 -15.50 -2.02
CA GLY A 48 3.61 -15.89 -0.67
C GLY A 48 2.44 -15.04 -0.17
N LEU A 49 2.49 -13.73 -0.44
CA LEU A 49 1.42 -12.79 -0.15
C LEU A 49 1.33 -11.75 -1.27
N ILE A 50 0.12 -11.43 -1.69
CA ILE A 50 -0.18 -10.27 -2.52
C ILE A 50 -0.77 -9.18 -1.62
N VAL A 51 -0.27 -7.94 -1.74
CA VAL A 51 -0.98 -6.76 -1.23
C VAL A 51 -1.50 -6.00 -2.45
N SER A 52 -2.80 -5.73 -2.48
CA SER A 52 -3.43 -5.04 -3.60
C SER A 52 -2.86 -3.63 -3.81
N GLU A 53 -3.07 -3.05 -4.98
CA GLU A 53 -2.88 -1.62 -5.16
C GLU A 53 -3.68 -0.81 -4.13
N GLY A 54 -3.23 0.41 -3.87
CA GLY A 54 -3.93 1.34 -2.99
C GLY A 54 -5.40 1.46 -3.37
N THR A 55 -6.28 1.16 -2.42
CA THR A 55 -7.73 1.05 -2.59
C THR A 55 -8.41 2.05 -1.68
N GLN A 56 -9.05 3.07 -2.24
CA GLN A 56 -9.58 4.17 -1.44
C GLN A 56 -10.75 3.72 -0.57
N ILE A 57 -10.69 4.16 0.70
CA ILE A 57 -11.68 3.83 1.75
C ILE A 57 -12.99 4.61 1.62
N SER A 58 -12.95 5.72 0.90
CA SER A 58 -14.09 6.63 0.68
C SER A 58 -13.86 7.44 -0.59
N ARG A 59 -14.89 8.11 -1.06
CA ARG A 59 -14.79 9.03 -2.20
C ARG A 59 -13.78 10.15 -1.96
N GLN A 60 -13.69 10.64 -0.70
CA GLN A 60 -12.74 11.67 -0.29
C GLN A 60 -11.30 11.14 -0.32
N GLY A 61 -11.11 9.83 -0.14
CA GLY A 61 -9.79 9.20 -0.15
C GLY A 61 -9.12 9.10 -1.51
N GLN A 62 -9.77 9.44 -2.62
CA GLN A 62 -9.25 9.33 -3.97
C GLN A 62 -8.26 10.44 -4.31
N GLY A 63 -7.13 10.10 -4.93
CA GLY A 63 -6.11 11.06 -5.36
C GLY A 63 -5.66 10.94 -6.80
N TYR A 64 -6.04 9.86 -7.47
CA TYR A 64 -5.67 9.61 -8.86
C TYR A 64 -6.84 9.01 -9.62
N ALA A 65 -6.94 9.32 -10.91
CA ALA A 65 -7.94 8.71 -11.77
C ALA A 65 -7.72 7.19 -11.89
N TRP A 66 -8.81 6.46 -12.03
CA TRP A 66 -8.87 5.03 -12.33
C TRP A 66 -8.29 4.11 -11.24
N THR A 67 -8.09 4.62 -10.05
CA THR A 67 -7.73 3.79 -8.88
C THR A 67 -9.00 3.15 -8.29
N PRO A 68 -8.93 1.92 -7.76
CA PRO A 68 -10.10 1.24 -7.23
C PRO A 68 -10.48 1.74 -5.82
N GLY A 69 -11.78 1.65 -5.51
CA GLY A 69 -12.32 1.88 -4.19
C GLY A 69 -12.82 0.60 -3.51
N ILE A 70 -13.21 0.72 -2.24
CA ILE A 70 -13.81 -0.37 -1.46
C ILE A 70 -14.93 0.14 -0.54
N HIS A 71 -15.57 1.23 -0.90
CA HIS A 71 -16.59 1.91 -0.09
C HIS A 71 -18.01 1.77 -0.62
N SER A 72 -18.22 1.10 -1.76
CA SER A 72 -19.54 0.81 -2.31
C SER A 72 -19.78 -0.70 -2.50
N ALA A 73 -21.04 -1.10 -2.62
CA ALA A 73 -21.40 -2.49 -2.84
C ALA A 73 -20.87 -3.02 -4.19
N GLU A 74 -20.86 -2.17 -5.23
CA GLU A 74 -20.33 -2.52 -6.55
C GLU A 74 -18.82 -2.72 -6.50
N GLN A 75 -18.10 -1.89 -5.74
CA GLN A 75 -16.66 -2.04 -5.53
C GLN A 75 -16.33 -3.32 -4.77
N VAL A 76 -17.10 -3.66 -3.71
CA VAL A 76 -16.98 -4.92 -2.99
C VAL A 76 -17.21 -6.11 -3.91
N ALA A 77 -18.24 -6.07 -4.76
CA ALA A 77 -18.52 -7.13 -5.73
C ALA A 77 -17.39 -7.26 -6.78
N GLY A 78 -16.83 -6.14 -7.24
CA GLY A 78 -15.68 -6.14 -8.15
C GLY A 78 -14.45 -6.78 -7.51
N TRP A 79 -14.12 -6.41 -6.27
CA TRP A 79 -13.00 -7.01 -5.55
C TRP A 79 -13.21 -8.50 -5.23
N ARG A 80 -14.45 -8.94 -4.99
CA ARG A 80 -14.75 -10.37 -4.81
C ARG A 80 -14.35 -11.21 -6.02
N GLN A 81 -14.54 -10.72 -7.25
CA GLN A 81 -14.05 -11.42 -8.44
C GLN A 81 -12.52 -11.57 -8.42
N VAL A 82 -11.80 -10.55 -7.94
CA VAL A 82 -10.33 -10.59 -7.82
C VAL A 82 -9.89 -11.60 -6.76
N THR A 83 -10.47 -11.55 -5.56
CA THR A 83 -10.09 -12.44 -4.45
C THR A 83 -10.43 -13.90 -4.77
N ASP A 84 -11.60 -14.17 -5.38
CA ASP A 84 -12.00 -15.51 -5.81
C ASP A 84 -11.00 -16.07 -6.85
N ALA A 85 -10.57 -15.27 -7.81
CA ALA A 85 -9.59 -15.68 -8.82
C ALA A 85 -8.20 -15.97 -8.21
N VAL A 86 -7.75 -15.12 -7.27
CA VAL A 86 -6.48 -15.34 -6.56
C VAL A 86 -6.53 -16.60 -5.70
N HIS A 87 -7.62 -16.82 -4.95
CA HIS A 87 -7.81 -18.00 -4.12
C HIS A 87 -7.93 -19.27 -4.96
N ALA A 88 -8.64 -19.24 -6.08
CA ALA A 88 -8.71 -20.36 -7.02
C ALA A 88 -7.34 -20.75 -7.57
N ALA A 89 -6.42 -19.79 -7.71
CA ALA A 89 -5.02 -20.02 -8.08
C ALA A 89 -4.10 -20.37 -6.88
N GLY A 90 -4.67 -20.54 -5.66
CA GLY A 90 -3.93 -20.90 -4.45
C GLY A 90 -3.24 -19.73 -3.73
N GLY A 91 -3.40 -18.50 -4.19
CA GLY A 91 -2.78 -17.31 -3.62
C GLY A 91 -3.44 -16.79 -2.35
N ARG A 92 -2.80 -15.79 -1.74
CA ARG A 92 -3.30 -15.04 -0.58
C ARG A 92 -3.20 -13.55 -0.89
N ILE A 93 -4.26 -12.79 -0.56
CA ILE A 93 -4.33 -11.38 -0.92
C ILE A 93 -4.90 -10.52 0.20
N PHE A 94 -4.20 -9.42 0.54
CA PHE A 94 -4.61 -8.38 1.46
C PHE A 94 -4.98 -7.11 0.69
N ALA A 95 -6.01 -6.39 1.14
CA ALA A 95 -6.37 -5.09 0.59
C ALA A 95 -5.51 -3.99 1.20
N GLN A 96 -4.85 -3.14 0.40
CA GLN A 96 -4.25 -1.93 0.93
C GLN A 96 -5.30 -0.82 1.04
N LEU A 97 -5.67 -0.45 2.26
CA LEU A 97 -6.63 0.62 2.55
C LEU A 97 -5.95 1.98 2.47
N TRP A 98 -6.50 2.87 1.65
CA TRP A 98 -5.84 4.09 1.24
C TRP A 98 -6.73 5.32 1.37
N HIS A 99 -6.18 6.38 1.92
CA HIS A 99 -6.67 7.74 1.84
C HIS A 99 -5.51 8.67 1.54
N VAL A 100 -5.54 9.33 0.39
CA VAL A 100 -4.38 10.09 -0.10
C VAL A 100 -4.12 11.39 0.64
N GLY A 101 -5.09 11.86 1.44
CA GLY A 101 -4.96 13.15 2.11
C GLY A 101 -4.87 14.31 1.13
N ARG A 102 -3.84 15.16 1.29
CA ARG A 102 -3.59 16.32 0.42
C ARG A 102 -3.23 15.99 -1.02
N VAL A 103 -2.84 14.75 -1.30
CA VAL A 103 -2.36 14.35 -2.64
C VAL A 103 -3.54 14.02 -3.55
N SER A 104 -4.36 15.04 -3.83
CA SER A 104 -5.55 14.95 -4.66
C SER A 104 -5.82 16.27 -5.41
N HIS A 105 -6.82 16.25 -6.27
CA HIS A 105 -7.29 17.42 -7.00
C HIS A 105 -8.79 17.60 -6.81
N THR A 106 -9.27 18.83 -6.84
CA THR A 106 -10.71 19.14 -6.66
C THR A 106 -11.61 18.36 -7.61
N SER A 107 -11.17 18.08 -8.85
CA SER A 107 -11.94 17.28 -9.80
C SER A 107 -12.16 15.82 -9.38
N LEU A 108 -11.35 15.30 -8.46
CA LEU A 108 -11.46 13.95 -7.91
C LEU A 108 -12.26 13.92 -6.60
N GLN A 109 -12.57 15.10 -6.03
CA GLN A 109 -13.22 15.21 -4.72
C GLN A 109 -14.72 15.40 -4.83
N PRO A 110 -15.52 14.90 -3.87
CA PRO A 110 -16.96 15.15 -3.84
C PRO A 110 -17.28 16.65 -3.90
N GLY A 111 -18.17 17.02 -4.82
CA GLY A 111 -18.59 18.42 -4.99
C GLY A 111 -17.46 19.38 -5.38
N ASN A 112 -16.35 18.88 -5.94
CA ASN A 112 -15.14 19.64 -6.25
C ASN A 112 -14.54 20.36 -5.02
N ALA A 113 -14.71 19.78 -3.83
CA ALA A 113 -14.15 20.31 -2.58
C ALA A 113 -12.61 20.28 -2.58
N ALA A 114 -12.00 21.05 -1.70
CA ALA A 114 -10.56 20.95 -1.46
C ALA A 114 -10.21 19.58 -0.86
N PRO A 115 -9.07 18.98 -1.24
CA PRO A 115 -8.53 17.81 -0.54
C PRO A 115 -8.31 18.11 0.94
N VAL A 116 -8.27 17.06 1.75
CA VAL A 116 -8.07 17.18 3.20
C VAL A 116 -6.70 16.70 3.63
N SER A 117 -6.19 17.21 4.76
CA SER A 117 -4.92 16.80 5.34
C SER A 117 -4.91 17.02 6.84
N SER A 118 -3.84 16.61 7.51
CA SER A 118 -3.56 17.03 8.90
C SER A 118 -3.56 18.57 9.02
N SER A 119 -3.00 19.26 8.03
CA SER A 119 -2.85 20.72 7.99
C SER A 119 -3.04 21.25 6.57
N ALA A 120 -3.35 22.54 6.42
CA ALA A 120 -3.56 23.21 5.13
C ALA A 120 -2.20 23.56 4.46
N LEU A 121 -1.29 22.57 4.37
CA LEU A 121 0.05 22.74 3.81
C LEU A 121 0.14 22.07 2.44
N VAL A 122 0.47 22.87 1.41
CA VAL A 122 0.69 22.38 0.05
C VAL A 122 2.02 21.59 -0.01
N ALA A 123 2.03 20.47 -0.71
CA ALA A 123 3.25 19.75 -1.05
C ALA A 123 3.77 20.28 -2.40
N GLU A 124 4.80 21.10 -2.38
CA GLU A 124 5.33 21.76 -3.57
C GLU A 124 5.85 20.76 -4.61
N GLY A 125 5.52 21.00 -5.88
CA GLY A 125 5.93 20.17 -7.00
C GLY A 125 5.21 18.81 -7.12
N VAL A 126 4.32 18.46 -6.20
CA VAL A 126 3.57 17.21 -6.21
C VAL A 126 2.43 17.28 -7.20
N LYS A 127 2.38 16.30 -8.12
CA LYS A 127 1.35 16.18 -9.15
C LYS A 127 0.50 14.94 -8.95
N VAL A 128 -0.74 15.03 -9.39
CA VAL A 128 -1.70 13.93 -9.41
C VAL A 128 -2.22 13.71 -10.82
N PHE A 129 -2.61 12.47 -11.12
CA PHE A 129 -3.15 12.12 -12.42
C PHE A 129 -4.67 12.25 -12.40
N VAL A 130 -5.22 13.03 -13.33
CA VAL A 130 -6.65 13.27 -13.48
C VAL A 130 -7.15 12.85 -14.86
N ASP A 131 -8.44 12.56 -14.96
CA ASP A 131 -9.15 12.31 -16.23
C ASP A 131 -10.28 13.33 -16.40
N PRO A 132 -9.96 14.55 -16.87
CA PRO A 132 -10.94 15.64 -16.94
C PRO A 132 -12.11 15.36 -17.88
N GLN A 133 -11.95 14.42 -18.80
CA GLN A 133 -12.95 14.09 -19.82
C GLN A 133 -13.72 12.81 -19.50
N GLY A 134 -13.38 12.12 -18.40
CA GLY A 134 -14.05 10.89 -17.98
C GLY A 134 -13.94 9.74 -18.98
N ARG A 135 -12.82 9.66 -19.73
CA ARG A 135 -12.62 8.65 -20.78
C ARG A 135 -12.45 7.24 -20.24
N GLY A 136 -11.97 7.13 -19.00
CA GLY A 136 -11.68 5.85 -18.36
C GLY A 136 -10.32 5.26 -18.74
N ALA A 137 -9.86 4.30 -17.94
CA ALA A 137 -8.51 3.74 -18.01
C ALA A 137 -8.11 3.18 -19.38
N GLN A 138 -9.04 2.49 -20.05
CA GLN A 138 -8.78 1.85 -21.36
C GLN A 138 -8.59 2.84 -22.50
N ALA A 139 -9.35 3.94 -22.50
CA ALA A 139 -9.26 4.96 -23.55
C ALA A 139 -8.04 5.87 -23.34
N GLY A 140 -7.50 5.94 -22.11
CA GLY A 140 -6.39 6.82 -21.78
C GLY A 140 -6.77 8.30 -21.85
N GLY A 141 -5.77 9.17 -21.92
CA GLY A 141 -5.97 10.62 -22.16
C GLY A 141 -6.12 11.45 -20.89
N GLY A 142 -5.75 10.92 -19.72
CA GLY A 142 -5.57 11.70 -18.51
C GLY A 142 -4.28 12.53 -18.55
N GLU A 143 -4.15 13.41 -17.58
CA GLU A 143 -3.00 14.32 -17.46
C GLU A 143 -2.49 14.45 -16.03
N MET A 144 -1.22 14.82 -15.89
CA MET A 144 -0.59 15.14 -14.59
C MET A 144 -0.79 16.62 -14.29
N VAL A 145 -1.54 16.91 -13.23
CA VAL A 145 -1.80 18.30 -12.75
C VAL A 145 -1.20 18.51 -11.36
N GLN A 146 -0.89 19.76 -11.02
CA GLN A 146 -0.56 20.12 -9.64
C GLN A 146 -1.73 19.74 -8.72
N HIS A 147 -1.45 19.09 -7.56
CA HIS A 147 -2.51 18.83 -6.59
C HIS A 147 -3.16 20.13 -6.10
N SER A 148 -4.44 20.07 -5.74
CA SER A 148 -5.15 21.24 -5.21
C SER A 148 -4.70 21.56 -3.79
N ALA A 149 -4.72 22.84 -3.42
CA ALA A 149 -4.44 23.27 -2.05
C ALA A 149 -5.37 22.56 -1.06
N PRO A 150 -4.83 21.88 -0.04
CA PRO A 150 -5.63 21.16 0.92
C PRO A 150 -6.21 22.09 2.01
N ARG A 151 -7.24 21.60 2.69
CA ARG A 151 -7.67 22.16 3.97
C ARG A 151 -7.32 21.24 5.13
N ALA A 152 -7.15 21.78 6.32
CA ALA A 152 -6.99 20.99 7.53
C ALA A 152 -8.33 20.31 7.89
N LEU A 153 -8.25 19.05 8.35
CA LEU A 153 -9.38 18.32 8.92
C LEU A 153 -9.80 18.91 10.29
N ALA A 154 -11.08 19.05 10.52
CA ALA A 154 -11.61 19.24 11.87
C ALA A 154 -11.49 17.93 12.66
N VAL A 155 -11.53 18.02 14.01
CA VAL A 155 -11.40 16.84 14.88
C VAL A 155 -12.55 15.84 14.64
N GLU A 156 -13.73 16.32 14.39
CA GLU A 156 -14.91 15.51 14.08
C GLU A 156 -14.72 14.73 12.78
N GLU A 157 -14.20 15.39 11.73
CA GLU A 157 -13.90 14.74 10.44
C GLU A 157 -12.81 13.67 10.56
N ILE A 158 -11.83 13.85 11.45
CA ILE A 158 -10.82 12.82 11.74
C ILE A 158 -11.49 11.56 12.26
N ARG A 159 -12.48 11.67 13.16
CA ARG A 159 -13.23 10.53 13.67
C ARG A 159 -14.08 9.85 12.61
N GLU A 160 -14.66 10.61 11.70
CA GLU A 160 -15.40 10.07 10.54
C GLU A 160 -14.45 9.25 9.64
N ILE A 161 -13.25 9.75 9.35
CA ILE A 161 -12.27 9.02 8.55
C ILE A 161 -11.80 7.73 9.26
N VAL A 162 -11.63 7.74 10.58
CA VAL A 162 -11.34 6.51 11.36
C VAL A 162 -12.46 5.49 11.17
N ALA A 163 -13.73 5.94 11.19
CA ALA A 163 -14.88 5.07 10.93
C ALA A 163 -14.90 4.56 9.48
N ASP A 164 -14.51 5.38 8.49
CA ASP A 164 -14.39 4.98 7.09
C ASP A 164 -13.33 3.87 6.91
N TYR A 165 -12.18 3.96 7.58
CA TYR A 165 -11.19 2.88 7.58
C TYR A 165 -11.75 1.58 8.16
N ALA A 166 -12.49 1.66 9.26
CA ALA A 166 -13.12 0.49 9.86
C ALA A 166 -14.21 -0.10 8.94
N GLN A 167 -15.00 0.73 8.25
CA GLN A 167 -15.99 0.27 7.29
C GLN A 167 -15.33 -0.35 6.05
N ALA A 168 -14.27 0.26 5.52
CA ALA A 168 -13.51 -0.28 4.40
C ALA A 168 -12.88 -1.65 4.74
N ALA A 169 -12.43 -1.82 5.98
CA ALA A 169 -11.93 -3.09 6.47
C ALA A 169 -13.02 -4.18 6.52
N ARG A 170 -14.26 -3.86 6.93
CA ARG A 170 -15.42 -4.77 6.82
C ARG A 170 -15.67 -5.15 5.37
N ASN A 171 -15.74 -4.15 4.50
CA ASN A 171 -15.95 -4.34 3.07
C ASN A 171 -14.87 -5.22 2.44
N ALA A 172 -13.60 -5.10 2.89
CA ALA A 172 -12.51 -5.94 2.42
C ALA A 172 -12.72 -7.42 2.82
N LEU A 173 -13.15 -7.70 4.06
CA LEU A 173 -13.52 -9.05 4.46
C LEU A 173 -14.73 -9.57 3.66
N ASP A 174 -15.74 -8.73 3.45
CA ASP A 174 -16.92 -9.07 2.64
C ASP A 174 -16.53 -9.33 1.17
N ALA A 175 -15.52 -8.64 0.65
CA ALA A 175 -14.95 -8.91 -0.66
C ALA A 175 -14.04 -10.15 -0.72
N GLY A 176 -13.80 -10.85 0.38
CA GLY A 176 -13.01 -12.07 0.43
C GLY A 176 -11.51 -11.89 0.63
N PHE A 177 -11.01 -10.69 0.93
CA PHE A 177 -9.60 -10.52 1.26
C PHE A 177 -9.21 -11.28 2.53
N ASP A 178 -8.01 -11.85 2.56
CA ASP A 178 -7.46 -12.56 3.71
C ASP A 178 -7.12 -11.62 4.88
N GLY A 179 -6.94 -10.32 4.60
CA GLY A 179 -6.65 -9.28 5.56
C GLY A 179 -6.50 -7.90 4.90
N VAL A 180 -6.01 -6.93 5.65
CA VAL A 180 -5.83 -5.55 5.18
C VAL A 180 -4.46 -4.98 5.56
N GLU A 181 -3.96 -4.05 4.77
CA GLU A 181 -2.79 -3.24 5.07
C GLU A 181 -3.19 -1.75 5.12
N LEU A 182 -2.88 -1.06 6.19
CA LEU A 182 -3.05 0.38 6.28
C LEU A 182 -1.91 1.09 5.55
N HIS A 183 -2.24 1.97 4.60
CA HIS A 183 -1.24 2.77 3.90
C HIS A 183 -0.79 3.96 4.75
N GLY A 184 0.20 3.75 5.62
CA GLY A 184 0.80 4.77 6.48
C GLY A 184 2.11 5.36 5.96
N ALA A 185 2.34 5.30 4.63
CA ALA A 185 3.61 5.61 3.98
C ALA A 185 3.45 6.65 2.86
N ASN A 186 4.58 7.03 2.25
CA ASN A 186 4.67 7.75 0.97
C ASN A 186 3.93 9.10 0.93
N GLY A 187 3.80 9.79 2.06
CA GLY A 187 3.22 11.13 2.12
C GLY A 187 1.69 11.19 2.01
N TYR A 188 0.98 10.07 2.20
CA TYR A 188 -0.48 10.02 2.23
C TYR A 188 -1.05 10.32 3.62
N LEU A 189 -2.36 10.27 3.83
CA LEU A 189 -3.02 10.87 4.98
C LEU A 189 -2.44 10.44 6.34
N ILE A 190 -2.29 9.14 6.60
CA ILE A 190 -1.71 8.67 7.88
C ILE A 190 -0.28 9.23 8.05
N ASN A 191 0.53 9.20 6.98
CA ASN A 191 1.87 9.76 6.99
C ASN A 191 1.86 11.28 7.23
N GLN A 192 0.88 12.01 6.67
CA GLN A 192 0.72 13.46 6.87
C GLN A 192 0.43 13.83 8.33
N PHE A 193 -0.15 12.93 9.13
CA PHE A 193 -0.29 13.12 10.58
C PHE A 193 1.00 12.77 11.33
N ILE A 194 1.72 11.75 10.91
CA ILE A 194 2.97 11.30 11.53
C ILE A 194 4.10 12.32 11.31
N ASP A 195 4.19 12.86 10.12
CA ASP A 195 5.26 13.71 9.60
C ASP A 195 5.27 15.08 10.29
N SER A 196 6.43 15.48 10.85
CA SER A 196 6.59 16.74 11.57
C SER A 196 6.46 17.98 10.67
N GLN A 197 6.80 17.87 9.38
CA GLN A 197 6.75 18.99 8.43
C GLN A 197 5.39 19.09 7.72
N ALA A 198 4.58 18.02 7.70
CA ALA A 198 3.24 18.04 7.13
C ALA A 198 2.16 18.33 8.19
N ASN A 199 2.46 18.14 9.48
CA ASN A 199 1.53 18.30 10.59
C ASN A 199 1.88 19.53 11.45
N ALA A 200 1.25 20.66 11.15
CA ALA A 200 1.38 21.92 11.92
C ALA A 200 0.21 22.13 12.91
N ARG A 201 -0.50 21.06 13.30
CA ARG A 201 -1.61 21.14 14.26
C ARG A 201 -1.11 21.45 15.67
N ASN A 202 -1.95 22.13 16.43
CA ASN A 202 -1.72 22.46 17.83
C ASN A 202 -2.77 21.85 18.79
N ASP A 203 -3.59 20.93 18.27
CA ASP A 203 -4.55 20.15 19.03
C ASP A 203 -4.01 18.75 19.38
N GLN A 204 -4.88 17.86 19.84
CA GLN A 204 -4.53 16.50 20.25
C GLN A 204 -3.97 15.60 19.14
N TYR A 205 -3.96 16.05 17.87
CA TYR A 205 -3.41 15.32 16.71
C TYR A 205 -2.10 15.93 16.19
N GLY A 206 -1.51 16.93 16.87
CA GLY A 206 -0.29 17.59 16.42
C GLY A 206 0.63 18.03 17.56
N GLY A 207 1.78 18.62 17.21
CA GLY A 207 2.82 19.03 18.12
C GLY A 207 3.68 17.86 18.61
N SER A 208 3.37 17.26 19.74
CA SER A 208 4.17 16.14 20.28
C SER A 208 4.12 14.89 19.39
N LEU A 209 5.16 14.06 19.49
CA LEU A 209 5.21 12.79 18.75
C LEU A 209 4.01 11.89 19.09
N GLU A 210 3.60 11.84 20.36
CA GLU A 210 2.43 11.08 20.81
C GLU A 210 1.16 11.55 20.08
N ASN A 211 0.94 12.86 19.98
CA ASN A 211 -0.20 13.43 19.29
C ASN A 211 -0.15 13.17 17.77
N ARG A 212 1.02 13.27 17.14
CA ARG A 212 1.19 12.98 15.71
C ARG A 212 0.92 11.50 15.39
N LEU A 213 1.17 10.59 16.32
CA LEU A 213 0.88 9.16 16.18
C LEU A 213 -0.57 8.80 16.56
N ARG A 214 -1.36 9.70 17.12
CA ARG A 214 -2.73 9.44 17.57
C ARG A 214 -3.65 8.96 16.45
N PHE A 215 -3.59 9.59 15.29
CA PHE A 215 -4.43 9.17 14.15
C PHE A 215 -4.08 7.75 13.68
N LEU A 216 -2.79 7.41 13.59
CA LEU A 216 -2.35 6.04 13.31
C LEU A 216 -2.89 5.06 14.35
N ARG A 217 -2.82 5.39 15.66
CA ARG A 217 -3.34 4.57 16.74
C ARG A 217 -4.83 4.30 16.57
N GLU A 218 -5.62 5.35 16.42
CA GLU A 218 -7.08 5.25 16.34
C GLU A 218 -7.53 4.45 15.12
N VAL A 219 -6.90 4.66 13.96
CA VAL A 219 -7.18 3.87 12.73
C VAL A 219 -6.80 2.40 12.94
N ALA A 220 -5.60 2.13 13.47
CA ALA A 220 -5.14 0.76 13.68
C ALA A 220 -6.01 0.00 14.70
N GLU A 221 -6.40 0.64 15.80
CA GLU A 221 -7.30 0.06 16.81
C GLU A 221 -8.70 -0.20 16.22
N ALA A 222 -9.28 0.75 15.49
CA ALA A 222 -10.62 0.61 14.88
C ALA A 222 -10.64 -0.50 13.83
N VAL A 223 -9.62 -0.61 12.99
CA VAL A 223 -9.51 -1.68 11.98
C VAL A 223 -9.24 -3.02 12.64
N THR A 224 -8.35 -3.08 13.64
CA THR A 224 -8.08 -4.31 14.41
C THR A 224 -9.35 -4.86 15.07
N ALA A 225 -10.21 -4.00 15.59
CA ALA A 225 -11.50 -4.41 16.19
C ALA A 225 -12.44 -5.07 15.16
N VAL A 226 -12.27 -4.77 13.86
CA VAL A 226 -13.07 -5.34 12.77
C VAL A 226 -12.48 -6.64 12.25
N VAL A 227 -11.18 -6.66 11.90
CA VAL A 227 -10.56 -7.77 11.17
C VAL A 227 -9.84 -8.76 12.07
N GLY A 228 -9.55 -8.38 13.31
CA GLY A 228 -8.66 -9.13 14.22
C GLY A 228 -7.19 -8.84 13.99
N ARG A 229 -6.37 -9.00 15.04
CA ARG A 229 -4.93 -8.68 15.04
C ARG A 229 -4.13 -9.42 13.98
N GLU A 230 -4.54 -10.63 13.65
CA GLU A 230 -3.84 -11.52 12.71
C GLU A 230 -4.03 -11.15 11.24
N ARG A 231 -4.93 -10.19 10.95
CA ARG A 231 -5.35 -9.83 9.59
C ARG A 231 -5.07 -8.36 9.24
N ILE A 232 -4.30 -7.67 10.04
CA ILE A 232 -3.97 -6.27 9.79
C ILE A 232 -2.46 -6.07 9.76
N GLY A 233 -1.98 -5.33 8.76
CA GLY A 233 -0.64 -4.79 8.71
C GLY A 233 -0.65 -3.29 8.49
N VAL A 234 0.51 -2.68 8.67
CA VAL A 234 0.69 -1.24 8.46
C VAL A 234 1.94 -0.99 7.64
N ARG A 235 1.79 -0.27 6.51
CA ARG A 235 2.94 0.15 5.70
C ARG A 235 3.45 1.50 6.18
N LEU A 236 4.76 1.59 6.41
CA LEU A 236 5.48 2.77 6.87
C LEU A 236 6.68 3.05 5.95
N ALA A 237 7.12 4.32 5.86
CA ALA A 237 8.23 4.73 4.99
C ALA A 237 9.16 5.73 5.70
N PRO A 238 10.09 5.27 6.54
CA PRO A 238 10.87 6.11 7.43
C PRO A 238 11.74 7.20 6.77
N LEU A 239 12.29 6.94 5.58
CA LEU A 239 13.20 7.86 4.88
C LEU A 239 12.68 8.29 3.50
N THR A 240 11.43 7.96 3.17
CA THR A 240 10.81 8.35 1.91
C THR A 240 10.38 9.81 1.96
N THR A 241 10.77 10.58 0.96
CA THR A 241 10.38 11.99 0.78
C THR A 241 9.31 12.18 -0.29
N LEU A 242 8.69 11.10 -0.75
CA LEU A 242 7.60 11.12 -1.73
C LEU A 242 6.43 11.97 -1.22
N GLN A 243 5.80 12.69 -2.14
CA GLN A 243 4.61 13.51 -1.88
C GLN A 243 4.83 14.58 -0.80
N GLY A 244 6.08 15.04 -0.66
CA GLY A 244 6.45 16.06 0.30
C GLY A 244 6.48 15.57 1.75
N ALA A 245 6.69 14.26 1.97
CA ALA A 245 6.91 13.70 3.30
C ALA A 245 8.30 14.05 3.81
N VAL A 246 8.38 14.70 4.97
CA VAL A 246 9.65 15.02 5.65
C VAL A 246 9.43 15.02 7.15
N ASP A 247 10.13 14.15 7.88
CA ASP A 247 10.13 14.14 9.34
C ASP A 247 11.50 14.54 9.88
N ASP A 248 11.55 15.41 10.90
CA ASP A 248 12.80 15.94 11.47
C ASP A 248 13.58 14.87 12.25
N THR A 249 12.90 13.85 12.74
CA THR A 249 13.47 12.79 13.56
C THR A 249 12.99 11.40 13.14
N PRO A 250 13.16 11.01 11.86
CA PRO A 250 12.46 9.86 11.28
C PRO A 250 12.75 8.56 12.03
N GLN A 251 13.98 8.33 12.49
CA GLN A 251 14.29 7.11 13.25
C GLN A 251 13.50 7.02 14.56
N ALA A 252 13.48 8.10 15.35
CA ALA A 252 12.75 8.14 16.62
C ALA A 252 11.23 8.02 16.38
N THR A 253 10.71 8.74 15.40
CA THR A 253 9.29 8.73 15.01
C THR A 253 8.82 7.34 14.62
N TYR A 254 9.53 6.67 13.73
CA TYR A 254 9.09 5.37 13.22
C TYR A 254 9.37 4.21 14.19
N LEU A 255 10.36 4.30 15.07
CA LEU A 255 10.50 3.36 16.19
C LEU A 255 9.38 3.54 17.23
N ALA A 256 8.92 4.76 17.48
CA ALA A 256 7.75 5.00 18.33
C ALA A 256 6.46 4.47 17.69
N ALA A 257 6.27 4.69 16.38
CA ALA A 257 5.15 4.10 15.64
C ALA A 257 5.18 2.56 15.70
N ALA A 258 6.35 1.94 15.57
CA ALA A 258 6.49 0.50 15.67
C ALA A 258 6.15 -0.05 17.06
N ARG A 259 6.55 0.63 18.16
CA ARG A 259 6.15 0.26 19.52
C ARG A 259 4.65 0.34 19.71
N LEU A 260 4.02 1.41 19.23
CA LEU A 260 2.58 1.58 19.24
C LEU A 260 1.86 0.43 18.52
N LEU A 261 2.35 0.03 17.35
CA LEU A 261 1.77 -1.07 16.58
C LEU A 261 2.02 -2.43 17.23
N ASP A 262 3.15 -2.62 17.93
CA ASP A 262 3.42 -3.80 18.74
C ASP A 262 2.47 -3.92 19.94
N GLU A 263 2.17 -2.80 20.61
CA GLU A 263 1.18 -2.73 21.71
C GLU A 263 -0.23 -3.12 21.23
N ILE A 264 -0.65 -2.63 20.06
CA ILE A 264 -1.93 -3.01 19.43
C ILE A 264 -1.91 -4.49 19.02
N GLY A 265 -0.75 -4.99 18.63
CA GLY A 265 -0.52 -6.37 18.22
C GLY A 265 -0.91 -6.64 16.77
N VAL A 266 -0.68 -5.68 15.85
CA VAL A 266 -0.89 -5.90 14.41
C VAL A 266 0.02 -7.01 13.89
N ALA A 267 -0.39 -7.75 12.87
CA ALA A 267 0.32 -8.92 12.37
C ALA A 267 1.69 -8.56 11.76
N TYR A 268 1.77 -7.41 11.07
CA TYR A 268 3.03 -7.02 10.44
C TYR A 268 3.19 -5.51 10.26
N ILE A 269 4.44 -5.09 10.17
CA ILE A 269 4.84 -3.79 9.65
C ILE A 269 5.53 -4.01 8.31
N HIS A 270 5.10 -3.26 7.29
CA HIS A 270 5.69 -3.25 5.96
C HIS A 270 6.51 -1.98 5.78
N ILE A 271 7.82 -2.08 5.77
CA ILE A 271 8.71 -0.96 5.54
C ILE A 271 8.92 -0.77 4.03
N ALA A 272 8.45 0.37 3.51
CA ALA A 272 8.84 0.85 2.21
C ALA A 272 10.19 1.56 2.33
N GLU A 273 11.25 0.90 1.89
CA GLU A 273 12.50 1.59 1.61
C GLU A 273 12.29 2.41 0.32
N ALA A 274 12.96 3.53 0.21
CA ALA A 274 12.90 4.33 -1.01
C ALA A 274 13.39 3.52 -2.21
N ASP A 275 12.76 3.69 -3.35
CA ASP A 275 12.94 2.83 -4.53
C ASP A 275 13.36 3.58 -5.81
N TRP A 276 13.77 4.85 -5.69
CA TRP A 276 14.39 5.60 -6.78
C TRP A 276 15.92 5.54 -6.70
N GLU A 277 16.61 5.88 -7.78
CA GLU A 277 18.05 5.59 -7.95
C GLU A 277 18.97 6.21 -6.89
N ASP A 278 18.64 7.40 -6.40
CA ASP A 278 19.38 8.13 -5.37
C ASP A 278 18.70 8.12 -4.00
N ALA A 279 17.82 7.16 -3.77
CA ALA A 279 17.08 7.05 -2.53
C ALA A 279 18.00 6.78 -1.33
N PRO A 280 17.72 7.40 -0.17
CA PRO A 280 18.50 7.12 1.03
C PRO A 280 18.30 5.68 1.49
N ALA A 281 19.42 4.97 1.71
CA ALA A 281 19.38 3.62 2.25
C ALA A 281 18.99 3.63 3.73
N LEU A 282 18.11 2.72 4.13
CA LEU A 282 17.74 2.55 5.53
C LEU A 282 18.91 1.92 6.31
N PRO A 283 19.44 2.59 7.37
CA PRO A 283 20.60 2.11 8.09
C PRO A 283 20.36 0.74 8.76
N ALA A 284 21.39 -0.11 8.79
CA ALA A 284 21.34 -1.41 9.48
C ALA A 284 20.94 -1.25 10.95
N ALA A 285 21.49 -0.25 11.64
CA ALA A 285 21.14 0.04 13.03
C ALA A 285 19.65 0.34 13.25
N PHE A 286 18.98 0.97 12.26
CA PHE A 286 17.53 1.15 12.33
C PHE A 286 16.78 -0.18 12.19
N LYS A 287 17.20 -1.04 11.25
CA LYS A 287 16.59 -2.37 11.04
C LYS A 287 16.70 -3.25 12.28
N GLU A 288 17.87 -3.21 12.93
CA GLU A 288 18.12 -3.91 14.20
C GLU A 288 17.24 -3.34 15.33
N ALA A 289 17.19 -2.00 15.48
CA ALA A 289 16.35 -1.34 16.47
C ALA A 289 14.86 -1.63 16.24
N LEU A 290 14.40 -1.63 14.99
CA LEU A 290 13.02 -1.97 14.64
C LEU A 290 12.68 -3.41 15.03
N ARG A 291 13.57 -4.36 14.77
CA ARG A 291 13.40 -5.78 15.16
C ARG A 291 13.31 -5.96 16.67
N ILE A 292 14.04 -5.16 17.45
CA ILE A 292 13.98 -5.20 18.92
C ILE A 292 12.65 -4.71 19.46
N VAL A 293 12.09 -3.65 18.85
CA VAL A 293 10.86 -3.00 19.34
C VAL A 293 9.56 -3.60 18.80
N TYR A 294 9.63 -4.36 17.72
CA TYR A 294 8.47 -4.96 17.09
C TYR A 294 8.60 -6.49 16.96
N ARG A 295 7.68 -7.22 17.59
CA ARG A 295 7.70 -8.68 17.70
C ARG A 295 6.97 -9.40 16.56
N GLY A 296 6.09 -8.70 15.84
CA GLY A 296 5.37 -9.22 14.69
C GLY A 296 6.26 -9.40 13.45
N SER A 297 5.64 -9.78 12.33
CA SER A 297 6.35 -9.96 11.07
C SER A 297 6.81 -8.63 10.46
N LEU A 298 8.02 -8.59 9.92
CA LEU A 298 8.57 -7.44 9.19
C LEU A 298 8.68 -7.78 7.70
N ILE A 299 8.04 -6.95 6.87
CA ILE A 299 8.18 -6.96 5.41
C ILE A 299 9.03 -5.76 5.01
N TYR A 300 10.04 -5.95 4.19
CA TYR A 300 10.79 -4.87 3.55
C TYR A 300 10.58 -4.90 2.04
N SER A 301 10.35 -3.73 1.44
CA SER A 301 10.27 -3.55 -0.01
C SER A 301 11.07 -2.33 -0.44
N GLY A 302 11.66 -2.36 -1.64
CA GLY A 302 12.46 -1.29 -2.21
C GLY A 302 13.75 -1.80 -2.83
N MET A 303 13.78 -1.98 -4.15
CA MET A 303 14.93 -2.41 -4.95
C MET A 303 15.66 -3.67 -4.43
N TYR A 304 14.90 -4.64 -3.90
CA TYR A 304 15.47 -5.91 -3.45
C TYR A 304 15.85 -6.80 -4.64
N THR A 305 17.04 -7.35 -4.59
CA THR A 305 17.49 -8.50 -5.40
C THR A 305 17.37 -9.77 -4.56
N LYS A 306 17.46 -10.97 -5.17
CA LYS A 306 17.49 -12.26 -4.46
C LYS A 306 18.57 -12.26 -3.37
N ALA A 307 19.79 -11.81 -3.70
CA ALA A 307 20.92 -11.79 -2.77
C ALA A 307 20.67 -10.87 -1.56
N ARG A 308 20.17 -9.64 -1.81
CA ARG A 308 19.83 -8.70 -0.75
C ARG A 308 18.67 -9.20 0.12
N ALA A 309 17.71 -9.92 -0.48
CA ALA A 309 16.59 -10.54 0.23
C ALA A 309 17.07 -11.64 1.18
N GLU A 310 17.91 -12.56 0.69
CA GLU A 310 18.48 -13.62 1.51
C GLU A 310 19.36 -13.06 2.65
N GLU A 311 20.13 -11.99 2.40
CA GLU A 311 20.90 -11.31 3.45
C GLU A 311 19.99 -10.73 4.53
N ALA A 312 18.93 -10.01 4.17
CA ALA A 312 17.99 -9.40 5.13
C ALA A 312 17.30 -10.46 5.99
N LEU A 313 16.88 -11.57 5.37
CA LEU A 313 16.29 -12.72 6.08
C LEU A 313 17.30 -13.41 7.01
N ALA A 314 18.55 -13.64 6.55
CA ALA A 314 19.60 -14.28 7.34
C ALA A 314 20.00 -13.44 8.57
N LYS A 315 19.99 -12.11 8.44
CA LYS A 315 20.25 -11.18 9.54
C LYS A 315 19.07 -11.00 10.49
N GLY A 316 17.91 -11.57 10.17
CA GLY A 316 16.68 -11.41 10.95
C GLY A 316 16.11 -9.99 10.90
N TRP A 317 16.53 -9.15 9.95
CA TRP A 317 15.95 -7.82 9.76
C TRP A 317 14.54 -7.89 9.19
N ALA A 318 14.29 -8.87 8.34
CA ALA A 318 13.00 -9.11 7.70
C ALA A 318 12.55 -10.56 7.89
N ASP A 319 11.24 -10.76 7.80
CA ASP A 319 10.59 -12.09 7.71
C ASP A 319 10.13 -12.38 6.29
N LEU A 320 9.72 -11.33 5.56
CA LEU A 320 9.28 -11.40 4.16
C LEU A 320 9.87 -10.23 3.38
N ILE A 321 9.99 -10.40 2.07
CA ILE A 321 10.56 -9.40 1.16
C ILE A 321 9.60 -9.09 0.02
N GLY A 322 9.34 -7.80 -0.19
CA GLY A 322 8.52 -7.29 -1.28
C GLY A 322 9.34 -6.97 -2.52
N PHE A 323 8.90 -7.49 -3.66
CA PHE A 323 9.47 -7.23 -4.99
C PHE A 323 8.44 -6.51 -5.85
N GLY A 324 8.53 -5.17 -5.94
CA GLY A 324 7.54 -4.37 -6.68
C GLY A 324 7.64 -4.53 -8.19
N ARG A 325 8.46 -3.70 -8.83
CA ARG A 325 8.60 -3.65 -10.31
C ARG A 325 8.87 -5.00 -10.97
N PRO A 326 9.67 -5.91 -10.38
CA PRO A 326 9.86 -7.24 -10.97
C PRO A 326 8.56 -8.01 -11.18
N PHE A 327 7.56 -7.90 -10.27
CA PHE A 327 6.27 -8.54 -10.45
C PHE A 327 5.43 -7.97 -11.61
N ILE A 328 5.72 -6.75 -12.08
CA ILE A 328 4.97 -6.19 -13.20
C ILE A 328 5.14 -7.05 -14.46
N ALA A 329 6.40 -7.36 -14.82
CA ALA A 329 6.75 -8.07 -16.04
C ALA A 329 7.00 -9.58 -15.84
N ASN A 330 6.98 -10.07 -14.61
CA ASN A 330 7.22 -11.47 -14.29
C ASN A 330 6.10 -12.01 -13.39
N PRO A 331 4.98 -12.47 -13.96
CA PRO A 331 3.90 -13.04 -13.17
C PRO A 331 4.35 -14.23 -12.32
N ASP A 332 5.29 -15.00 -12.82
CA ASP A 332 5.93 -16.18 -12.20
C ASP A 332 7.22 -15.83 -11.43
N LEU A 333 7.34 -14.62 -10.91
CA LEU A 333 8.56 -14.12 -10.26
C LEU A 333 9.14 -15.07 -9.20
N PRO A 334 8.36 -15.70 -8.29
CA PRO A 334 8.92 -16.63 -7.31
C PRO A 334 9.66 -17.80 -7.96
N TYR A 335 9.06 -18.37 -9.02
CA TYR A 335 9.70 -19.46 -9.78
C TYR A 335 11.00 -18.99 -10.46
N ARG A 336 11.00 -17.81 -11.10
CA ARG A 336 12.21 -17.27 -11.73
C ARG A 336 13.32 -17.01 -10.72
N LEU A 337 12.99 -16.44 -9.57
CA LEU A 337 13.97 -16.19 -8.51
C LEU A 337 14.53 -17.49 -7.92
N GLU A 338 13.69 -18.50 -7.72
CA GLU A 338 14.10 -19.79 -7.17
C GLU A 338 15.13 -20.50 -8.08
N HIS A 339 14.86 -20.47 -9.39
CA HIS A 339 15.67 -21.16 -10.38
C HIS A 339 16.74 -20.28 -11.07
N ASP A 340 17.00 -19.06 -10.54
CA ASP A 340 17.96 -18.10 -11.09
C ASP A 340 17.74 -17.79 -12.59
N LEU A 341 16.46 -17.72 -13.01
CA LEU A 341 16.09 -17.44 -14.39
C LEU A 341 16.07 -15.92 -14.66
N ALA A 342 16.29 -15.55 -15.91
CA ALA A 342 16.28 -14.16 -16.32
C ALA A 342 14.91 -13.49 -16.04
N LEU A 343 14.94 -12.26 -15.51
CA LEU A 343 13.77 -11.44 -15.35
C LEU A 343 13.54 -10.60 -16.59
N ALA A 344 12.27 -10.44 -16.97
CA ALA A 344 11.85 -9.48 -17.99
C ALA A 344 11.73 -8.09 -17.37
N ASP A 345 12.06 -7.06 -18.14
CA ASP A 345 11.86 -5.66 -17.77
C ASP A 345 10.44 -5.21 -18.12
N GLY A 346 9.82 -4.44 -17.25
CA GLY A 346 8.51 -3.84 -17.48
C GLY A 346 8.60 -2.59 -18.34
N ASP A 347 7.66 -2.44 -19.27
CA ASP A 347 7.49 -1.21 -20.02
C ASP A 347 6.84 -0.13 -19.14
N ARG A 348 7.61 0.88 -18.75
CA ARG A 348 7.16 1.97 -17.88
C ARG A 348 5.99 2.77 -18.44
N SER A 349 5.84 2.83 -19.77
CA SER A 349 4.74 3.54 -20.42
C SER A 349 3.37 2.88 -20.17
N THR A 350 3.37 1.60 -19.79
CA THR A 350 2.17 0.79 -19.50
C THR A 350 1.87 0.61 -18.01
N TYR A 351 2.62 1.24 -17.13
CA TYR A 351 2.45 1.04 -15.69
C TYR A 351 1.09 1.53 -15.17
N PHE A 352 0.55 2.61 -15.74
CA PHE A 352 -0.70 3.21 -15.30
C PHE A 352 -1.72 3.29 -16.44
N GLY A 353 -2.97 2.86 -16.18
CA GLY A 353 -4.04 2.87 -17.17
C GLY A 353 -3.82 1.87 -18.30
N GLY A 354 -4.62 1.97 -19.34
CA GLY A 354 -4.63 1.06 -20.50
C GLY A 354 -5.43 -0.22 -20.27
N GLY A 355 -5.28 -1.14 -21.21
CA GLY A 355 -5.91 -2.48 -21.19
C GLY A 355 -4.96 -3.58 -20.71
N ALA A 356 -4.98 -4.70 -21.44
CA ALA A 356 -4.16 -5.87 -21.14
C ALA A 356 -2.65 -5.66 -21.40
N ALA A 357 -2.30 -4.80 -22.34
CA ALA A 357 -0.92 -4.53 -22.72
C ALA A 357 -0.11 -4.00 -21.53
N GLY A 358 1.03 -4.64 -21.24
CA GLY A 358 1.89 -4.33 -20.10
C GLY A 358 1.24 -4.60 -18.74
N TYR A 359 0.18 -5.40 -18.69
CA TYR A 359 -0.57 -5.74 -17.49
C TYR A 359 -0.78 -7.25 -17.34
N THR A 360 -1.52 -7.89 -18.25
CA THR A 360 -1.81 -9.33 -18.23
C THR A 360 -1.14 -10.11 -19.36
N ASP A 361 -0.46 -9.45 -20.28
CA ASP A 361 0.16 -10.03 -21.47
C ASP A 361 1.63 -10.45 -21.29
N TYR A 362 2.23 -10.21 -20.11
CA TYR A 362 3.57 -10.72 -19.82
C TYR A 362 3.54 -12.24 -19.63
N PRO A 363 4.41 -12.99 -20.35
CA PRO A 363 4.39 -14.46 -20.32
C PRO A 363 5.00 -15.01 -19.03
N SER A 364 4.37 -16.03 -18.48
CA SER A 364 5.01 -16.96 -17.54
C SER A 364 5.86 -17.97 -18.30
N LEU A 365 6.96 -18.40 -17.70
CA LEU A 365 7.77 -19.49 -18.25
C LEU A 365 7.08 -20.84 -18.01
N PRO A 366 7.26 -21.83 -18.93
CA PRO A 366 6.79 -23.18 -18.69
C PRO A 366 7.44 -23.74 -17.43
N GLN A 367 6.62 -24.09 -16.45
CA GLN A 367 7.10 -24.81 -15.28
C GLN A 367 7.31 -26.28 -15.69
N ALA A 368 8.46 -26.86 -15.35
CA ALA A 368 8.65 -28.29 -15.53
C ALA A 368 7.58 -29.04 -14.72
N ALA A 369 6.84 -29.93 -15.38
CA ALA A 369 5.91 -30.80 -14.68
C ALA A 369 6.73 -31.63 -13.67
N GLY A 370 6.51 -31.39 -12.36
CA GLY A 370 7.15 -32.11 -11.28
C GLY A 370 6.60 -33.51 -11.11
#